data_9dce60bcdeaf132711ea56c0eb4115ed
#
_entry.id   9dce60bcdeaf132711ea56c0eb4115ed
#
_cell.length_a   1.000
_cell.length_b   1.000
_cell.length_c   1.000
_cell.angle_alpha   90.00
_cell.angle_beta   90.00
_cell.angle_gamma   90.00
#
_symmetry.space_group_name_H-M   'P 1'
#
loop_
_entity.id
_entity.type
_entity.pdbx_description
1 polymer ?
#
loop_
_entity_poly.entity_id
_entity_poly.type
_entity_poly.pdbx_seq_one_letter_code
_entity_poly.pdbx_strand_id
1 'polypeptide(L)'
;MDENQRIKESIKNLSFSQKVEHIWFYYKWFILFGIIVLGFLIVCLKQCAGKKEPDATVMYAGPVAISSHYTDAVGRAFSDIMSEDYNGNGIKSAELISIQLITDPEASKNTETLQMLGGDDTNEMLFYNQNAAGTAVVYLIDEEIYPAIEEFLTPLDEVLD
;
A
#
# COMPACT_ATOMS: atom_id res chain seq x y z
N MET A 1 23.23 42.56 -36.47
CA MET A 1 23.17 41.12 -36.67
C MET A 1 23.06 40.52 -35.27
N ASP A 2 21.91 39.97 -34.93
CA ASP A 2 21.56 39.52 -33.56
C ASP A 2 22.45 38.35 -33.14
N GLU A 3 22.87 38.36 -31.86
CA GLU A 3 23.70 37.32 -31.24
C GLU A 3 23.08 35.93 -31.41
N ASN A 4 21.75 35.85 -31.35
CA ASN A 4 20.98 34.65 -31.62
C ASN A 4 21.08 34.12 -33.05
N GLN A 5 21.30 34.97 -34.03
CA GLN A 5 21.52 34.55 -35.42
C GLN A 5 22.91 33.97 -35.63
N ARG A 6 23.95 34.55 -35.00
CA ARG A 6 25.31 34.02 -35.03
C ARG A 6 25.41 32.64 -34.40
N ILE A 7 24.71 32.41 -33.28
CA ILE A 7 24.67 31.10 -32.59
C ILE A 7 23.98 30.07 -33.49
N LYS A 8 22.86 30.40 -34.13
CA LYS A 8 22.16 29.51 -35.05
C LYS A 8 22.97 29.12 -36.28
N GLU A 9 23.72 30.07 -36.89
CA GLU A 9 24.58 29.80 -38.03
C GLU A 9 25.78 28.95 -37.63
N SER A 10 26.39 29.19 -36.47
CA SER A 10 27.48 28.39 -35.92
C SER A 10 27.07 26.93 -35.71
N ILE A 11 25.87 26.68 -35.14
CA ILE A 11 25.39 25.34 -34.89
C ILE A 11 24.99 24.62 -36.20
N LYS A 12 24.56 25.34 -37.22
CA LYS A 12 24.11 24.75 -38.49
C LYS A 12 25.25 24.05 -39.25
N ASN A 13 26.47 24.54 -39.10
CA ASN A 13 27.65 24.06 -39.82
C ASN A 13 28.46 23.00 -39.06
N LEU A 14 28.04 22.64 -37.85
CA LEU A 14 28.68 21.62 -37.04
C LEU A 14 28.28 20.20 -37.49
N SER A 15 29.25 19.28 -37.54
CA SER A 15 29.01 17.86 -37.71
C SER A 15 28.11 17.34 -36.59
N PHE A 16 27.36 16.25 -36.85
CA PHE A 16 26.48 15.63 -35.85
C PHE A 16 27.20 15.36 -34.53
N SER A 17 28.42 14.84 -34.56
CA SER A 17 29.27 14.59 -33.40
C SER A 17 29.56 15.87 -32.59
N GLN A 18 29.87 16.96 -33.26
CA GLN A 18 30.14 18.27 -32.62
C GLN A 18 28.90 18.90 -32.01
N LYS A 19 27.73 18.67 -32.61
CA LYS A 19 26.44 19.10 -32.04
C LYS A 19 26.12 18.34 -30.74
N VAL A 20 26.35 17.03 -30.74
CA VAL A 20 26.15 16.19 -29.55
C VAL A 20 27.12 16.60 -28.44
N GLU A 21 28.38 16.83 -28.75
CA GLU A 21 29.42 17.27 -27.78
C GLU A 21 29.05 18.64 -27.16
N HIS A 22 28.58 19.58 -27.97
CA HIS A 22 28.16 20.89 -27.51
C HIS A 22 26.93 20.80 -26.57
N ILE A 23 25.93 20.00 -26.96
CA ILE A 23 24.74 19.76 -26.12
C ILE A 23 25.17 19.06 -24.81
N TRP A 24 26.01 18.05 -24.88
CA TRP A 24 26.52 17.34 -23.72
C TRP A 24 27.24 18.26 -22.74
N PHE A 25 28.09 19.13 -23.22
CA PHE A 25 28.86 20.04 -22.37
C PHE A 25 28.00 21.01 -21.59
N TYR A 26 26.96 21.60 -22.24
CA TYR A 26 26.06 22.58 -21.61
C TYR A 26 24.93 21.94 -20.80
N TYR A 27 24.41 20.79 -21.26
CA TYR A 27 23.18 20.20 -20.71
C TYR A 27 23.39 18.89 -19.95
N LYS A 28 24.62 18.44 -19.73
CA LYS A 28 24.94 17.17 -19.05
C LYS A 28 24.21 16.99 -17.73
N TRP A 29 24.12 18.02 -16.92
CA TRP A 29 23.43 17.97 -15.63
C TRP A 29 21.91 17.88 -15.79
N PHE A 30 21.33 18.59 -16.75
CA PHE A 30 19.90 18.52 -17.04
C PHE A 30 19.52 17.16 -17.64
N ILE A 31 20.37 16.62 -18.52
CA ILE A 31 20.19 15.29 -19.11
C ILE A 31 20.27 14.23 -18.02
N LEU A 32 21.27 14.29 -17.16
CA LEU A 32 21.44 13.35 -16.04
C LEU A 32 20.24 13.41 -15.09
N PHE A 33 19.81 14.62 -14.72
CA PHE A 33 18.62 14.80 -13.87
C PHE A 33 17.35 14.26 -14.56
N GLY A 34 17.17 14.52 -15.85
CA GLY A 34 16.06 14.00 -16.63
C GLY A 34 16.00 12.46 -16.65
N ILE A 35 17.16 11.80 -16.80
CA ILE A 35 17.27 10.33 -16.74
C ILE A 35 16.89 9.80 -15.37
N ILE A 36 17.35 10.45 -14.30
CA ILE A 36 17.00 10.05 -12.91
C ILE A 36 15.49 10.18 -12.67
N VAL A 37 14.89 11.30 -13.06
CA VAL A 37 13.44 11.54 -12.92
C VAL A 37 12.64 10.51 -13.74
N LEU A 38 13.06 10.23 -14.96
CA LEU A 38 12.41 9.24 -15.82
C LEU A 38 12.51 7.84 -15.22
N GLY A 39 13.68 7.46 -14.71
CA GLY A 39 13.88 6.18 -14.01
C GLY A 39 12.97 6.06 -12.78
N PHE A 40 12.89 7.11 -11.99
CA PHE A 40 11.99 7.16 -10.83
C PHE A 40 10.52 7.00 -11.23
N LEU A 41 10.07 7.71 -12.27
CA LEU A 41 8.71 7.59 -12.79
C LEU A 41 8.38 6.16 -13.26
N ILE A 42 9.32 5.50 -13.95
CA ILE A 42 9.14 4.11 -14.39
C ILE A 42 8.98 3.17 -13.18
N VAL A 43 9.79 3.36 -12.14
CA VAL A 43 9.68 2.55 -10.92
C VAL A 43 8.34 2.80 -10.21
N CYS A 44 7.92 4.07 -10.07
CA CYS A 44 6.63 4.41 -9.49
C CYS A 44 5.45 3.79 -10.27
N LEU A 45 5.46 3.90 -11.58
CA LEU A 45 4.43 3.31 -12.44
C LEU A 45 4.37 1.78 -12.32
N LYS A 46 5.53 1.11 -12.26
CA LYS A 46 5.58 -0.34 -12.04
C LYS A 46 5.05 -0.75 -10.67
N GLN A 47 5.36 0.01 -9.63
CA GLN A 47 4.85 -0.25 -8.28
C GLN A 47 3.34 -0.04 -8.19
N CYS A 48 2.81 1.00 -8.82
CA CYS A 48 1.36 1.24 -8.86
C CYS A 48 0.62 0.17 -9.68
N ALA A 49 1.17 -0.22 -10.85
CA ALA A 49 0.56 -1.22 -11.70
C ALA A 49 0.66 -2.65 -11.15
N GLY A 50 1.61 -2.89 -10.22
CA GLY A 50 1.84 -4.22 -9.64
C GLY A 50 0.97 -4.54 -8.43
N LYS A 51 0.33 -3.55 -7.80
CA LYS A 51 -0.59 -3.79 -6.69
C LYS A 51 -1.95 -4.16 -7.25
N LYS A 52 -2.30 -5.44 -7.14
CA LYS A 52 -3.65 -5.91 -7.43
C LYS A 52 -4.44 -5.88 -6.14
N GLU A 53 -5.62 -5.30 -6.19
CA GLU A 53 -6.55 -5.30 -5.07
C GLU A 53 -7.03 -6.73 -4.81
N PRO A 54 -7.09 -7.18 -3.55
CA PRO A 54 -7.65 -8.48 -3.23
C PRO A 54 -9.15 -8.51 -3.53
N ASP A 55 -9.67 -9.68 -3.86
CA ASP A 55 -11.12 -9.88 -4.06
C ASP A 55 -11.89 -9.81 -2.75
N ALA A 56 -11.26 -10.28 -1.67
CA ALA A 56 -11.84 -10.25 -0.35
C ALA A 56 -10.77 -9.88 0.69
N THR A 57 -11.15 -9.05 1.63
CA THR A 57 -10.33 -8.72 2.78
C THR A 57 -10.99 -9.29 4.03
N VAL A 58 -10.23 -10.07 4.79
CA VAL A 58 -10.60 -10.59 6.09
C VAL A 58 -9.87 -9.75 7.13
N MET A 59 -10.54 -9.32 8.17
CA MET A 59 -9.92 -8.54 9.25
C MET A 59 -9.92 -9.37 10.53
N TYR A 60 -8.73 -9.52 11.11
CA TYR A 60 -8.59 -10.06 12.46
C TYR A 60 -8.41 -8.91 13.45
N ALA A 61 -9.21 -8.91 14.51
CA ALA A 61 -9.07 -8.01 15.65
C ALA A 61 -8.97 -8.83 16.93
N GLY A 62 -7.84 -8.70 17.62
CA GLY A 62 -7.55 -9.49 18.82
C GLY A 62 -6.42 -8.88 19.65
N PRO A 63 -6.19 -9.42 20.87
CA PRO A 63 -5.18 -8.90 21.80
C PRO A 63 -3.73 -9.13 21.32
N VAL A 64 -3.56 -10.03 20.34
CA VAL A 64 -2.23 -10.41 19.83
C VAL A 64 -2.16 -10.13 18.34
N ALA A 65 -1.11 -9.41 17.92
CA ALA A 65 -0.84 -9.22 16.50
C ALA A 65 -0.41 -10.55 15.83
N ILE A 66 -1.06 -10.89 14.72
CA ILE A 66 -0.67 -12.04 13.90
C ILE A 66 0.50 -11.63 13.01
N SER A 67 1.57 -12.44 12.99
CA SER A 67 2.73 -12.14 12.13
C SER A 67 2.38 -12.29 10.65
N SER A 68 3.09 -11.52 9.79
CA SER A 68 2.88 -11.51 8.33
C SER A 68 2.93 -12.91 7.68
N HIS A 69 3.75 -13.80 8.22
CA HIS A 69 3.81 -15.19 7.71
C HIS A 69 2.47 -15.93 7.86
N TYR A 70 1.78 -15.73 8.99
CA TYR A 70 0.47 -16.36 9.22
C TYR A 70 -0.64 -15.63 8.49
N THR A 71 -0.60 -14.29 8.40
CA THR A 71 -1.59 -13.55 7.61
C THR A 71 -1.55 -13.94 6.14
N ASP A 72 -0.36 -14.12 5.56
CA ASP A 72 -0.18 -14.61 4.20
C ASP A 72 -0.68 -16.06 4.02
N ALA A 73 -0.48 -16.92 5.03
CA ALA A 73 -0.95 -18.30 4.96
C ALA A 73 -2.48 -18.38 5.00
N VAL A 74 -3.11 -17.60 5.87
CA VAL A 74 -4.56 -17.51 5.99
C VAL A 74 -5.15 -16.88 4.74
N GLY A 75 -4.57 -15.79 4.22
CA GLY A 75 -5.00 -15.17 2.96
C GLY A 75 -4.98 -16.16 1.79
N ARG A 76 -3.93 -16.97 1.67
CA ARG A 76 -3.88 -18.04 0.66
C ARG A 76 -4.97 -19.09 0.84
N ALA A 77 -5.21 -19.53 2.09
CA ALA A 77 -6.26 -20.50 2.37
C ALA A 77 -7.66 -19.97 1.97
N PHE A 78 -7.95 -18.70 2.26
CA PHE A 78 -9.17 -18.06 1.78
C PHE A 78 -9.21 -17.95 0.26
N SER A 79 -8.11 -17.59 -0.39
CA SER A 79 -8.03 -17.53 -1.87
C SER A 79 -8.30 -18.88 -2.53
N ASP A 80 -7.84 -19.96 -1.91
CA ASP A 80 -8.01 -21.33 -2.43
C ASP A 80 -9.48 -21.81 -2.40
N ILE A 81 -10.26 -21.33 -1.42
CA ILE A 81 -11.68 -21.70 -1.29
C ILE A 81 -12.62 -20.79 -2.09
N MET A 82 -12.14 -19.64 -2.58
CA MET A 82 -12.95 -18.74 -3.41
C MET A 82 -13.32 -19.40 -4.73
N SER A 83 -14.58 -19.30 -5.12
CA SER A 83 -15.10 -19.91 -6.34
C SER A 83 -14.62 -19.18 -7.61
N GLU A 84 -14.57 -17.85 -7.56
CA GLU A 84 -14.26 -17.00 -8.72
C GLU A 84 -13.49 -15.73 -8.34
N ASP A 85 -13.00 -15.03 -9.36
CA ASP A 85 -12.36 -13.72 -9.28
C ASP A 85 -13.48 -12.66 -9.30
N TYR A 86 -13.76 -12.07 -8.14
CA TYR A 86 -14.89 -11.17 -7.95
C TYR A 86 -14.63 -9.75 -8.47
N ASN A 87 -13.37 -9.32 -8.49
CA ASN A 87 -13.00 -7.98 -8.96
C ASN A 87 -12.55 -7.96 -10.44
N GLY A 88 -12.45 -9.12 -11.10
CA GLY A 88 -12.12 -9.25 -12.53
C GLY A 88 -10.67 -8.91 -12.86
N ASN A 89 -9.76 -8.93 -11.90
CA ASN A 89 -8.36 -8.58 -12.12
C ASN A 89 -7.49 -9.74 -12.64
N GLY A 90 -8.09 -10.93 -12.82
CA GLY A 90 -7.48 -12.15 -13.32
C GLY A 90 -6.75 -12.99 -12.28
N ILE A 91 -6.90 -12.67 -10.99
CA ILE A 91 -6.28 -13.41 -9.88
C ILE A 91 -7.29 -13.50 -8.73
N LYS A 92 -7.59 -14.70 -8.28
CA LYS A 92 -8.33 -14.90 -7.03
C LYS A 92 -7.40 -14.66 -5.86
N SER A 93 -7.70 -13.69 -5.05
CA SER A 93 -6.85 -13.32 -3.91
C SER A 93 -7.65 -12.82 -2.72
N ALA A 94 -7.29 -13.30 -1.54
CA ALA A 94 -7.78 -12.77 -0.27
C ALA A 94 -6.62 -12.29 0.57
N GLU A 95 -6.85 -11.24 1.33
CA GLU A 95 -5.88 -10.65 2.25
C GLU A 95 -6.41 -10.72 3.68
N LEU A 96 -5.56 -11.06 4.64
CA LEU A 96 -5.86 -10.94 6.07
C LEU A 96 -5.14 -9.73 6.65
N ILE A 97 -5.91 -8.77 7.13
CA ILE A 97 -5.42 -7.63 7.90
C ILE A 97 -5.51 -8.00 9.38
N SER A 98 -4.41 -7.89 10.11
CA SER A 98 -4.37 -8.13 11.55
C SER A 98 -4.22 -6.81 12.28
N ILE A 99 -5.20 -6.50 13.13
CA ILE A 99 -5.18 -5.33 14.01
C ILE A 99 -5.14 -5.82 15.45
N GLN A 100 -4.13 -5.38 16.18
CA GLN A 100 -4.05 -5.67 17.61
C GLN A 100 -4.87 -4.64 18.37
N LEU A 101 -5.87 -5.11 19.13
CA LEU A 101 -6.68 -4.30 20.04
C LEU A 101 -6.44 -4.81 21.46
N ILE A 102 -6.15 -3.91 22.38
CA ILE A 102 -5.93 -4.23 23.79
C ILE A 102 -7.03 -3.54 24.58
N THR A 103 -7.94 -4.33 25.14
CA THR A 103 -9.07 -3.84 25.94
C THR A 103 -8.73 -3.70 27.42
N ASP A 104 -7.65 -4.34 27.89
CA ASP A 104 -7.23 -4.28 29.29
C ASP A 104 -6.30 -3.09 29.56
N PRO A 105 -6.75 -2.08 30.33
CA PRO A 105 -5.92 -0.92 30.68
C PRO A 105 -4.69 -1.26 31.53
N GLU A 106 -4.65 -2.43 32.16
CA GLU A 106 -3.47 -2.88 32.92
C GLU A 106 -2.41 -3.55 32.03
N ALA A 107 -2.85 -4.26 30.99
CA ALA A 107 -1.95 -4.79 29.96
C ALA A 107 -1.29 -3.66 29.14
N SER A 108 -2.03 -2.58 28.88
CA SER A 108 -1.55 -1.37 28.21
C SER A 108 -0.43 -0.65 29.01
N LYS A 109 -0.50 -0.63 30.33
CA LYS A 109 0.50 0.05 31.18
C LYS A 109 1.87 -0.65 31.25
N ASN A 110 1.94 -1.93 31.00
CA ASN A 110 3.20 -2.69 31.03
C ASN A 110 3.96 -2.65 29.71
N THR A 111 3.47 -1.96 28.74
CA THR A 111 4.01 -1.97 27.38
C THR A 111 4.57 -0.61 26.98
N GLU A 112 5.61 -0.10 27.68
CA GLU A 112 6.43 1.03 27.20
C GLU A 112 6.90 0.80 25.75
N THR A 113 7.04 -0.47 25.35
CA THR A 113 7.42 -0.88 24.00
C THR A 113 6.27 -0.72 22.98
N LEU A 114 5.00 -0.87 23.39
CA LEU A 114 3.83 -0.69 22.51
C LEU A 114 3.54 0.79 22.28
N GLN A 115 3.78 1.66 23.24
CA GLN A 115 3.70 3.12 23.03
C GLN A 115 4.74 3.62 22.03
N MET A 116 5.91 2.98 21.92
CA MET A 116 6.91 3.29 20.89
C MET A 116 6.51 2.81 19.48
N LEU A 117 5.61 1.86 19.36
CA LEU A 117 5.14 1.28 18.08
C LEU A 117 3.79 1.85 17.60
N GLY A 118 3.30 2.92 18.20
CA GLY A 118 2.03 3.54 17.83
C GLY A 118 0.84 2.95 18.57
N GLY A 119 0.95 2.87 19.89
CA GLY A 119 0.03 2.31 20.87
C GLY A 119 -1.47 2.24 20.56
N ASP A 120 -2.17 1.66 21.46
CA ASP A 120 -3.60 1.34 21.56
C ASP A 120 -4.54 2.27 20.75
N ASP A 121 -4.44 3.58 20.93
CA ASP A 121 -5.27 4.58 20.26
C ASP A 121 -5.12 4.57 18.72
N THR A 122 -3.93 4.25 18.21
CA THR A 122 -3.67 4.21 16.77
C THR A 122 -4.31 2.97 16.13
N ASN A 123 -4.23 1.82 16.78
CA ASN A 123 -4.79 0.58 16.30
C ASN A 123 -6.33 0.60 16.38
N GLU A 124 -6.86 1.16 17.45
CA GLU A 124 -8.30 1.38 17.60
C GLU A 124 -8.83 2.31 16.49
N MET A 125 -8.18 3.44 16.28
CA MET A 125 -8.50 4.37 15.19
C MET A 125 -8.37 3.71 13.82
N LEU A 126 -7.35 2.86 13.61
CA LEU A 126 -7.17 2.10 12.38
C LEU A 126 -8.36 1.13 12.17
N PHE A 127 -8.77 0.40 13.20
CA PHE A 127 -9.92 -0.51 13.15
C PHE A 127 -11.18 0.24 12.73
N TYR A 128 -11.52 1.34 13.41
CA TYR A 128 -12.71 2.13 13.07
C TYR A 128 -12.66 2.71 11.66
N ASN A 129 -11.51 3.20 11.22
CA ASN A 129 -11.36 3.73 9.87
C ASN A 129 -11.52 2.64 8.80
N GLN A 130 -10.97 1.46 9.02
CA GLN A 130 -11.10 0.32 8.09
C GLN A 130 -12.53 -0.19 8.04
N ASN A 131 -13.20 -0.25 9.19
CA ASN A 131 -14.62 -0.63 9.28
C ASN A 131 -15.52 0.40 8.58
N ALA A 132 -15.32 1.68 8.85
CA ALA A 132 -16.07 2.77 8.20
C ALA A 132 -15.84 2.82 6.68
N ALA A 133 -14.66 2.44 6.21
CA ALA A 133 -14.34 2.33 4.79
C ALA A 133 -14.93 1.09 4.11
N GLY A 134 -15.48 0.13 4.88
CA GLY A 134 -16.01 -1.13 4.36
C GLY A 134 -14.90 -1.99 3.72
N THR A 135 -13.66 -1.90 4.22
CA THR A 135 -12.52 -2.58 3.62
C THR A 135 -12.60 -4.10 3.76
N ALA A 136 -13.11 -4.60 4.90
CA ALA A 136 -13.22 -6.02 5.16
C ALA A 136 -14.65 -6.51 4.97
N VAL A 137 -14.78 -7.70 4.42
CA VAL A 137 -16.08 -8.40 4.24
C VAL A 137 -16.34 -9.44 5.35
N VAL A 138 -15.28 -9.94 5.98
CA VAL A 138 -15.36 -10.91 7.08
C VAL A 138 -14.46 -10.44 8.22
N TYR A 139 -14.96 -10.55 9.43
CA TYR A 139 -14.25 -10.19 10.65
C TYR A 139 -14.03 -11.44 11.50
N LEU A 140 -12.78 -11.65 11.90
CA LEU A 140 -12.38 -12.66 12.89
C LEU A 140 -12.04 -11.91 14.17
N ILE A 141 -12.88 -12.03 15.18
CA ILE A 141 -12.78 -11.21 16.38
C ILE A 141 -12.58 -12.11 17.58
N ASP A 142 -11.65 -11.71 18.42
CA ASP A 142 -11.41 -12.36 19.69
C ASP A 142 -12.58 -12.12 20.64
N GLU A 143 -12.95 -13.15 21.43
CA GLU A 143 -14.10 -13.11 22.35
C GLU A 143 -13.98 -11.99 23.39
N GLU A 144 -12.75 -11.66 23.81
CA GLU A 144 -12.52 -10.58 24.79
C GLU A 144 -12.78 -9.19 24.21
N ILE A 145 -12.64 -9.03 22.90
CA ILE A 145 -12.81 -7.74 22.20
C ILE A 145 -14.22 -7.56 21.66
N TYR A 146 -14.89 -8.66 21.34
CA TYR A 146 -16.23 -8.65 20.74
C TYR A 146 -17.22 -7.69 21.43
N PRO A 147 -17.39 -7.67 22.77
CA PRO A 147 -18.33 -6.77 23.42
C PRO A 147 -18.09 -5.28 23.19
N ALA A 148 -16.84 -4.89 22.90
CA ALA A 148 -16.48 -3.49 22.66
C ALA A 148 -16.82 -3.01 21.23
N ILE A 149 -17.01 -3.95 20.29
CA ILE A 149 -17.19 -3.63 18.87
C ILE A 149 -18.46 -4.27 18.26
N GLU A 150 -19.25 -4.96 19.05
CA GLU A 150 -20.46 -5.67 18.63
C GLU A 150 -21.43 -4.78 17.84
N GLU A 151 -21.58 -3.51 18.25
CA GLU A 151 -22.50 -2.56 17.60
C GLU A 151 -22.15 -2.23 16.14
N PHE A 152 -20.92 -2.51 15.71
CA PHE A 152 -20.44 -2.23 14.35
C PHE A 152 -20.52 -3.45 13.42
N LEU A 153 -20.99 -4.60 13.93
CA LEU A 153 -20.88 -5.89 13.24
C LEU A 153 -22.24 -6.55 13.13
N THR A 154 -22.43 -7.29 12.05
CA THR A 154 -23.58 -8.18 11.90
C THR A 154 -23.12 -9.62 12.02
N PRO A 155 -23.67 -10.43 12.94
CA PRO A 155 -23.34 -11.84 13.04
C PRO A 155 -23.52 -12.57 11.72
N LEU A 156 -22.62 -13.49 11.40
CA LEU A 156 -22.62 -14.18 10.11
C LEU A 156 -23.85 -15.07 9.91
N ASP A 157 -24.39 -15.63 10.98
CA ASP A 157 -25.62 -16.43 10.99
C ASP A 157 -26.86 -15.62 10.58
N GLU A 158 -26.88 -14.31 10.83
CA GLU A 158 -27.94 -13.42 10.38
C GLU A 158 -27.90 -13.07 8.91
N VAL A 159 -26.72 -13.24 8.29
CA VAL A 159 -26.47 -12.90 6.87
C VAL A 159 -26.65 -14.11 5.96
N LEU A 160 -26.50 -15.33 6.49
CA LEU A 160 -26.53 -16.57 5.72
C LEU A 160 -27.93 -17.25 5.64
N ASP A 161 -28.96 -16.63 6.20
CA ASP A 161 -30.33 -17.03 6.00
C ASP A 161 -30.84 -16.50 4.64
#